data_2531270a9cacc1fd46e19dbe99a4d157
#
_entry.id   2531270a9cacc1fd46e19dbe99a4d157
#
_cell.length_a   1.000
_cell.length_b   1.000
_cell.length_c   1.000
_cell.angle_alpha   90.00
_cell.angle_beta   90.00
_cell.angle_gamma   90.00
#
_symmetry.space_group_name_H-M   'P 1'
#
loop_
_entity.id
_entity.type
_entity.pdbx_description
1 polymer ?
#
loop_
_entity_poly.entity_id
_entity_poly.type
_entity_poly.pdbx_seq_one_letter_code
_entity_poly.pdbx_strand_id
1 'polypeptide(L)'
;MRDKDLHEKGLEMGGKIYGKDGYKGLVERVQKYDDELADYLVENAFGQVLTREGLDLKTRMLCNVAALTALGIETLLRSYINGALNVGATEAEIREVLIQMHLYAGWPRCLNAFSVFEQLLEDRGK
;
A
#
# COMPACT_ATOMS: atom_id res chain seq x y z
N MET A 1 10.42 18.88 -11.48
CA MET A 1 11.84 18.50 -11.57
C MET A 1 12.10 17.31 -10.66
N ARG A 2 12.83 16.30 -11.15
CA ARG A 2 13.11 15.08 -10.37
C ARG A 2 14.21 15.35 -9.35
N ASP A 3 13.97 14.96 -8.09
CA ASP A 3 14.99 14.91 -7.06
C ASP A 3 15.65 13.52 -7.10
N LYS A 4 16.91 13.47 -7.47
CA LYS A 4 17.65 12.22 -7.68
C LYS A 4 17.71 11.35 -6.43
N ASP A 5 18.03 11.92 -5.28
CA ASP A 5 18.17 11.16 -4.03
C ASP A 5 16.84 10.60 -3.56
N LEU A 6 15.79 11.43 -3.58
CA LEU A 6 14.44 10.98 -3.22
C LEU A 6 13.94 9.93 -4.21
N HIS A 7 14.25 10.11 -5.49
CA HIS A 7 13.86 9.17 -6.52
C HIS A 7 14.48 7.78 -6.28
N GLU A 8 15.78 7.73 -6.01
CA GLU A 8 16.47 6.48 -5.73
C GLU A 8 15.93 5.80 -4.46
N LYS A 9 15.71 6.57 -3.40
CA LYS A 9 15.09 6.07 -2.16
C LYS A 9 13.70 5.51 -2.42
N GLY A 10 12.92 6.19 -3.25
CA GLY A 10 11.57 5.75 -3.59
C GLY A 10 11.57 4.44 -4.38
N LEU A 11 12.48 4.29 -5.34
CA LEU A 11 12.60 3.06 -6.09
C LEU A 11 13.00 1.90 -5.19
N GLU A 12 13.93 2.11 -4.27
CA GLU A 12 14.36 1.11 -3.31
C GLU A 12 13.22 0.70 -2.38
N MET A 13 12.51 1.67 -1.81
CA MET A 13 11.40 1.42 -0.90
C MET A 13 10.25 0.70 -1.61
N GLY A 14 9.88 1.15 -2.80
CA GLY A 14 8.84 0.50 -3.59
C GLY A 14 9.18 -0.94 -3.94
N GLY A 15 10.45 -1.18 -4.27
CA GLY A 15 10.94 -2.53 -4.52
C GLY A 15 10.87 -3.42 -3.30
N LYS A 16 11.13 -2.88 -2.12
CA LYS A 16 11.00 -3.60 -0.85
C LYS A 16 9.56 -4.01 -0.56
N ILE A 17 8.60 -3.14 -0.86
CA ILE A 17 7.18 -3.38 -0.58
C ILE A 17 6.54 -4.30 -1.64
N TYR A 18 6.79 -4.05 -2.91
CA TYR A 18 6.07 -4.72 -4.01
C TYR A 18 6.93 -5.65 -4.86
N GLY A 19 8.23 -5.73 -4.58
CA GLY A 19 9.18 -6.36 -5.49
C GLY A 19 9.52 -5.41 -6.62
N LYS A 20 10.68 -5.63 -7.24
CA LYS A 20 11.19 -4.74 -8.28
C LYS A 20 10.23 -4.62 -9.47
N ASP A 21 9.74 -5.77 -9.97
CA ASP A 21 8.85 -5.80 -11.14
C ASP A 21 7.46 -5.28 -10.80
N GLY A 22 6.93 -5.62 -9.62
CA GLY A 22 5.62 -5.14 -9.17
C GLY A 22 5.60 -3.63 -9.02
N TYR A 23 6.64 -3.05 -8.44
CA TYR A 23 6.75 -1.61 -8.27
C TYR A 23 6.93 -0.90 -9.62
N LYS A 24 7.76 -1.47 -10.50
CA LYS A 24 7.93 -0.96 -11.85
C LYS A 24 6.59 -0.88 -12.59
N GLY A 25 5.77 -1.92 -12.48
CA GLY A 25 4.44 -1.93 -13.07
C GLY A 25 3.52 -0.84 -12.53
N LEU A 26 3.57 -0.60 -11.22
CA LEU A 26 2.81 0.49 -10.60
C LEU A 26 3.24 1.85 -11.15
N VAL A 27 4.54 2.09 -11.19
CA VAL A 27 5.09 3.36 -11.69
C VAL A 27 4.70 3.56 -13.16
N GLU A 28 4.81 2.52 -13.98
CA GLU A 28 4.43 2.60 -15.41
C GLU A 28 2.95 2.92 -15.60
N ARG A 29 2.07 2.36 -14.76
CA ARG A 29 0.64 2.71 -14.82
C ARG A 29 0.39 4.18 -14.53
N VAL A 30 1.08 4.73 -13.54
CA VAL A 30 0.92 6.14 -13.19
C VAL A 30 1.54 7.03 -14.27
N GLN A 31 2.65 6.60 -14.90
CA GLN A 31 3.26 7.32 -16.01
C GLN A 31 2.30 7.49 -17.20
N LYS A 32 1.40 6.54 -17.41
CA LYS A 32 0.39 6.65 -18.47
C LYS A 32 -0.57 7.82 -18.24
N TYR A 33 -0.79 8.18 -16.97
CA TYR A 33 -1.59 9.35 -16.65
C TYR A 33 -0.78 10.64 -16.81
N ASP A 34 0.44 10.64 -16.25
CA ASP A 34 1.31 11.83 -16.27
C ASP A 34 2.69 11.46 -15.69
N ASP A 35 3.75 11.87 -16.38
CA ASP A 35 5.13 11.57 -15.94
C ASP A 35 5.48 12.26 -14.61
N GLU A 36 5.07 13.53 -14.43
CA GLU A 36 5.35 14.23 -13.18
C GLU A 36 4.60 13.62 -12.01
N LEU A 37 3.39 13.14 -12.23
CA LEU A 37 2.62 12.44 -11.19
C LEU A 37 3.37 11.19 -10.74
N ALA A 38 3.94 10.44 -11.67
CA ALA A 38 4.75 9.27 -11.35
C ALA A 38 5.99 9.65 -10.54
N ASP A 39 6.65 10.76 -10.88
CA ASP A 39 7.79 11.25 -10.10
C ASP A 39 7.36 11.64 -8.69
N TYR A 40 6.21 12.28 -8.51
CA TYR A 40 5.67 12.59 -7.18
C TYR A 40 5.39 11.33 -6.38
N LEU A 41 4.83 10.30 -7.01
CA LEU A 41 4.58 9.04 -6.33
C LEU A 41 5.89 8.43 -5.81
N VAL A 42 6.90 8.33 -6.67
CA VAL A 42 8.18 7.74 -6.31
C VAL A 42 8.91 8.58 -5.27
N GLU A 43 8.99 9.89 -5.46
CA GLU A 43 9.79 10.76 -4.60
C GLU A 43 9.08 11.11 -3.30
N ASN A 44 7.82 11.47 -3.35
CA ASN A 44 7.08 11.87 -2.14
C ASN A 44 6.59 10.68 -1.33
N ALA A 45 5.73 9.83 -1.91
CA ALA A 45 5.13 8.75 -1.14
C ALA A 45 6.16 7.72 -0.70
N PHE A 46 6.92 7.19 -1.64
CA PHE A 46 7.87 6.12 -1.35
C PHE A 46 9.24 6.62 -0.91
N GLY A 47 9.72 7.72 -1.46
CA GLY A 47 11.04 8.26 -1.14
C GLY A 47 11.10 9.11 0.11
N GLN A 48 10.05 9.88 0.38
CA GLN A 48 10.04 10.86 1.47
C GLN A 48 9.21 10.42 2.66
N VAL A 49 8.01 9.88 2.45
CA VAL A 49 7.10 9.56 3.55
C VAL A 49 7.33 8.16 4.11
N LEU A 50 7.30 7.14 3.25
CA LEU A 50 7.42 5.75 3.71
C LEU A 50 8.81 5.39 4.25
N THR A 51 9.82 6.21 3.96
CA THR A 51 11.19 6.03 4.48
C THR A 51 11.43 6.71 5.83
N ARG A 52 10.46 7.47 6.35
CA ARG A 52 10.63 8.18 7.63
C ARG A 52 10.76 7.18 8.78
N GLU A 53 11.67 7.47 9.71
CA GLU A 53 12.00 6.57 10.82
C GLU A 53 11.03 6.63 12.01
N GLY A 54 10.14 7.60 12.05
CA GLY A 54 9.21 7.81 13.17
C GLY A 54 8.21 6.68 13.43
N LEU A 55 7.92 5.88 12.39
CA LEU A 55 7.13 4.66 12.49
C LEU A 55 7.82 3.60 11.63
N ASP A 56 7.78 2.36 12.06
CA ASP A 56 8.33 1.29 11.22
C ASP A 56 7.45 1.06 9.98
N LEU A 57 8.04 0.42 8.99
CA LEU A 57 7.38 0.24 7.69
C LEU A 57 6.10 -0.59 7.79
N LYS A 58 6.12 -1.66 8.57
CA LYS A 58 4.93 -2.49 8.78
C LYS A 58 3.77 -1.66 9.33
N THR A 59 4.04 -0.85 10.36
CA THR A 59 3.04 0.02 10.97
C THR A 59 2.51 1.05 9.96
N ARG A 60 3.39 1.65 9.15
CA ARG A 60 2.95 2.58 8.10
C ARG A 60 2.02 1.90 7.09
N MET A 61 2.35 0.68 6.69
CA MET A 61 1.51 -0.06 5.75
C MET A 61 0.17 -0.44 6.36
N LEU A 62 0.13 -0.81 7.65
CA LEU A 62 -1.13 -1.06 8.35
C LEU A 62 -1.99 0.20 8.45
N CYS A 63 -1.37 1.37 8.66
CA CYS A 63 -2.08 2.65 8.61
C CYS A 63 -2.70 2.91 7.23
N ASN A 64 -1.99 2.57 6.17
CA ASN A 64 -2.51 2.70 4.81
C ASN A 64 -3.72 1.78 4.59
N VAL A 65 -3.64 0.54 5.07
CA VAL A 65 -4.75 -0.42 4.99
C VAL A 65 -5.98 0.13 5.74
N ALA A 66 -5.77 0.66 6.94
CA ALA A 66 -6.84 1.25 7.74
C ALA A 66 -7.51 2.43 7.01
N ALA A 67 -6.70 3.36 6.49
CA ALA A 67 -7.19 4.54 5.80
C ALA A 67 -8.01 4.18 4.57
N LEU A 68 -7.51 3.25 3.73
CA LEU A 68 -8.21 2.87 2.50
C LEU A 68 -9.47 2.07 2.77
N THR A 69 -9.48 1.28 3.85
CA THR A 69 -10.70 0.59 4.29
C THR A 69 -11.77 1.61 4.68
N ALA A 70 -11.39 2.59 5.49
CA ALA A 70 -12.31 3.62 5.95
C ALA A 70 -12.81 4.51 4.81
N LEU A 71 -11.95 4.82 3.84
CA LEU A 71 -12.32 5.59 2.66
C LEU A 71 -13.11 4.78 1.62
N GLY A 72 -13.10 3.46 1.71
CA GLY A 72 -13.81 2.59 0.78
C GLY A 72 -13.15 2.47 -0.59
N ILE A 73 -11.84 2.63 -0.67
CA ILE A 73 -11.08 2.57 -1.92
C ILE A 73 -10.53 1.15 -2.12
N GLU A 74 -11.34 0.29 -2.72
CA GLU A 74 -11.06 -1.15 -2.81
C GLU A 74 -9.86 -1.50 -3.68
N THR A 75 -9.70 -0.84 -4.81
CA THR A 75 -8.62 -1.14 -5.78
C THR A 75 -7.24 -0.97 -5.14
N LEU A 76 -7.02 0.19 -4.51
CA LEU A 76 -5.76 0.47 -3.84
C LEU A 76 -5.61 -0.34 -2.55
N LEU A 77 -6.72 -0.65 -1.88
CA LEU A 77 -6.70 -1.45 -0.67
C LEU A 77 -6.04 -2.81 -0.91
N ARG A 78 -6.39 -3.48 -2.00
CA ARG A 78 -5.77 -4.76 -2.36
C ARG A 78 -4.24 -4.62 -2.46
N SER A 79 -3.78 -3.61 -3.16
CA SER A 79 -2.35 -3.33 -3.34
C SER A 79 -1.64 -3.10 -2.01
N TYR A 80 -2.25 -2.31 -1.12
CA TYR A 80 -1.63 -1.99 0.17
C TYR A 80 -1.68 -3.15 1.16
N ILE A 81 -2.72 -3.99 1.13
CA ILE A 81 -2.73 -5.23 1.92
C ILE A 81 -1.60 -6.14 1.46
N ASN A 82 -1.46 -6.30 0.14
CA ASN A 82 -0.38 -7.12 -0.42
C ASN A 82 1.00 -6.59 0.01
N GLY A 83 1.18 -5.28 -0.08
CA GLY A 83 2.42 -4.63 0.35
C GLY A 83 2.68 -4.81 1.84
N ALA A 84 1.65 -4.70 2.68
CA ALA A 84 1.76 -4.90 4.13
C ALA A 84 2.23 -6.33 4.45
N LEU A 85 1.65 -7.33 3.80
CA LEU A 85 2.07 -8.73 3.96
C LEU A 85 3.52 -8.92 3.54
N ASN A 86 3.93 -8.27 2.45
CA ASN A 86 5.31 -8.37 1.94
C ASN A 86 6.35 -7.81 2.91
N VAL A 87 5.98 -6.85 3.76
CA VAL A 87 6.91 -6.24 4.71
C VAL A 87 6.72 -6.73 6.15
N GLY A 88 6.03 -7.85 6.33
CA GLY A 88 5.99 -8.55 7.60
C GLY A 88 4.69 -8.48 8.38
N ALA A 89 3.64 -7.85 7.86
CA ALA A 89 2.33 -7.92 8.49
C ALA A 89 1.78 -9.34 8.38
N THR A 90 1.14 -9.82 9.43
CA THR A 90 0.51 -11.13 9.43
C THR A 90 -0.95 -11.01 8.98
N GLU A 91 -1.51 -12.13 8.54
CA GLU A 91 -2.93 -12.19 8.21
C GLU A 91 -3.80 -11.78 9.42
N ALA A 92 -3.39 -12.22 10.61
CA ALA A 92 -4.09 -11.88 11.84
C ALA A 92 -4.07 -10.36 12.10
N GLU A 93 -2.92 -9.72 11.88
CA GLU A 93 -2.80 -8.27 12.04
C GLU A 93 -3.70 -7.52 11.03
N ILE A 94 -3.74 -7.97 9.78
CA ILE A 94 -4.62 -7.39 8.77
C ILE A 94 -6.07 -7.52 9.21
N ARG A 95 -6.50 -8.71 9.65
CA ARG A 95 -7.87 -8.93 10.11
C ARG A 95 -8.25 -7.99 11.25
N GLU A 96 -7.35 -7.83 12.22
CA GLU A 96 -7.59 -6.95 13.35
C GLU A 96 -7.77 -5.49 12.92
N VAL A 97 -6.97 -5.01 11.95
CA VAL A 97 -7.12 -3.67 11.39
C VAL A 97 -8.48 -3.51 10.73
N LEU A 98 -8.90 -4.47 9.89
CA LEU A 98 -10.19 -4.40 9.20
C LEU A 98 -11.36 -4.42 10.18
N ILE A 99 -11.29 -5.26 11.22
CA ILE A 99 -12.31 -5.33 12.26
C ILE A 99 -12.42 -3.97 12.98
N GLN A 100 -11.29 -3.39 13.35
CA GLN A 100 -11.26 -2.11 14.04
C GLN A 100 -11.88 -1.00 13.20
N MET A 101 -11.69 -1.04 11.90
CA MET A 101 -12.21 -0.01 11.00
C MET A 101 -13.74 0.00 10.91
N HIS A 102 -14.43 -1.08 11.27
CA HIS A 102 -15.89 -1.05 11.27
C HIS A 102 -16.45 -0.03 12.27
N LEU A 103 -15.69 0.31 13.31
CA LEU A 103 -16.10 1.34 14.28
C LEU A 103 -16.25 2.73 13.64
N TYR A 104 -15.46 3.02 12.62
CA TYR A 104 -15.41 4.34 11.99
C TYR A 104 -16.01 4.36 10.59
N ALA A 105 -15.94 3.24 9.88
CA ALA A 105 -16.35 3.14 8.48
C ALA A 105 -17.69 2.43 8.27
N GLY A 106 -18.15 1.67 9.26
CA GLY A 106 -19.40 0.90 9.20
C GLY A 106 -19.22 -0.47 8.54
N TRP A 107 -20.25 -1.31 8.68
CA TRP A 107 -20.25 -2.68 8.18
C TRP A 107 -20.01 -2.81 6.68
N PRO A 108 -20.65 -2.00 5.81
CA PRO A 108 -20.48 -2.18 4.37
C PRO A 108 -19.01 -2.09 3.92
N ARG A 109 -18.29 -1.10 4.41
CA ARG A 109 -16.86 -0.93 4.05
C ARG A 109 -15.99 -2.00 4.66
N CYS A 110 -16.31 -2.42 5.89
CA CYS A 110 -15.59 -3.51 6.55
C CYS A 110 -15.74 -4.82 5.76
N LEU A 111 -16.97 -5.16 5.36
CA LEU A 111 -17.24 -6.37 4.59
C LEU A 111 -16.59 -6.32 3.20
N ASN A 112 -16.61 -5.16 2.55
CA ASN A 112 -15.92 -4.98 1.26
C ASN A 112 -14.41 -5.22 1.43
N ALA A 113 -13.83 -4.69 2.50
CA ALA A 113 -12.41 -4.86 2.77
C ALA A 113 -12.06 -6.34 3.01
N PHE A 114 -12.88 -7.07 3.76
CA PHE A 114 -12.69 -8.51 3.96
C PHE A 114 -12.80 -9.29 2.66
N SER A 115 -13.72 -8.91 1.78
CA SER A 115 -13.84 -9.54 0.47
C SER A 115 -12.57 -9.34 -0.35
N VAL A 116 -12.03 -8.12 -0.37
CA VAL A 116 -10.76 -7.83 -1.04
C VAL A 116 -9.62 -8.68 -0.46
N PHE A 117 -9.55 -8.75 0.86
CA PHE A 117 -8.50 -9.50 1.56
C PHE A 117 -8.57 -11.00 1.26
N GLU A 118 -9.76 -11.60 1.38
CA GLU A 118 -9.92 -13.03 1.11
C GLU A 118 -9.57 -13.38 -0.34
N GLN A 119 -9.96 -12.54 -1.30
CA GLN A 119 -9.60 -12.75 -2.70
C GLN A 119 -8.08 -12.65 -2.90
N LEU A 120 -7.43 -11.69 -2.25
CA LEU A 120 -5.98 -11.56 -2.31
C LEU A 120 -5.28 -12.80 -1.76
N LEU A 121 -5.73 -13.31 -0.60
CA LEU A 121 -5.13 -14.51 0.00
C LEU A 121 -5.28 -15.71 -0.91
N GLU A 122 -6.44 -15.88 -1.54
CA GLU A 122 -6.67 -16.95 -2.51
C GLU A 122 -5.70 -16.84 -3.68
N ASP A 123 -5.54 -15.63 -4.23
CA ASP A 123 -4.64 -15.39 -5.35
C ASP A 123 -3.17 -15.60 -4.97
N ARG A 124 -2.78 -15.25 -3.74
CA ARG A 124 -1.41 -15.49 -3.25
C ARG A 124 -1.13 -16.98 -3.03
N GLY A 125 -2.15 -17.77 -2.75
CA GLY A 125 -2.03 -19.21 -2.56
C GLY A 125 -1.87 -20.02 -3.85
N LYS A 126 -2.05 -19.36 -4.99
CA LYS A 126 -1.89 -20.02 -6.30
C LYS A 126 -0.41 -19.96 -6.78
#